data_4f30024029c97940e581154a473e03c3
#
_entry.id   4f30024029c97940e581154a473e03c3
#
_cell.length_a   1.000
_cell.length_b   1.000
_cell.length_c   1.000
_cell.angle_alpha   90.00
_cell.angle_beta   90.00
_cell.angle_gamma   90.00
#
_symmetry.space_group_name_H-M   'P 1'
#
loop_
_entity.id
_entity.type
_entity.pdbx_description
1 polymer ?
#
loop_
_entity_poly.entity_id
_entity_poly.type
_entity_poly.pdbx_seq_one_letter_code
_entity_poly.pdbx_strand_id
1 'polypeptide(L)'
;MTDPKMKKNMKRYFLISVMVLGIALSAAAQGSGTGYPAGVELTKAQSVWFNSANAAGLSVDPLNIYHELMFGYGIGRGEFRPQPEGNTNILDIATSGAAKLGRGFVWGSFDYKNTSAKDTRFNTMTLNLEDDLPFIVSDANVSPWKKQRYDMSFKAATPLVADLVAFGVSANYFTESGAKQVDPRCTDYEYGITVEPAVAFHFSGHTVGLSGIYRNGNIREVPVNSNSQQDQVAYILRGLGNFTDAVIGSLSGIGTFYYNRNLYGGSLQYGFGGRDLKVLAEGGYTYQLVDAFETPTKPRRRGSTVQQKIFGKAQILAESDEVLSKVTAEGFHRTTDGVEFLQELGVEWQTIGKYVRSNYDLWHVSLGYDFFRKGEAGYNWMAGVKASYDEHNDKYLLPESSMSYKNVTGELYAKKNFLIGDVSVLGALHGAYRKNLDGIYSYGGPDPQSVIITEFYNKDFDYKTADCLNAGLSVNVAFPLTGRTAMFCQLAGDYLKPLSLEAKRLLATFTVGFTF
;
A
#
# COMPACT_ATOMS: atom_id res chain seq x y z
N MET A 1 -15.06 2.68 33.49
CA MET A 1 -14.48 1.57 34.28
C MET A 1 -13.78 0.64 33.30
N THR A 2 -12.45 0.62 33.30
CA THR A 2 -11.64 -0.20 32.35
C THR A 2 -11.56 -1.63 32.89
N ASP A 3 -12.00 -2.59 32.10
CA ASP A 3 -12.00 -4.04 32.40
C ASP A 3 -10.59 -4.49 32.85
N PRO A 4 -10.47 -5.17 34.03
CA PRO A 4 -9.19 -5.70 34.53
C PRO A 4 -8.52 -6.71 33.59
N LYS A 5 -9.29 -7.43 32.76
CA LYS A 5 -8.78 -8.34 31.71
C LYS A 5 -8.05 -7.58 30.60
N MET A 6 -8.52 -6.39 30.23
CA MET A 6 -7.88 -5.56 29.22
C MET A 6 -6.51 -5.03 29.70
N LYS A 7 -6.41 -4.61 30.98
CA LYS A 7 -5.12 -4.22 31.59
C LYS A 7 -4.12 -5.36 31.68
N LYS A 8 -4.58 -6.59 31.93
CA LYS A 8 -3.70 -7.78 32.04
C LYS A 8 -3.17 -8.21 30.67
N ASN A 9 -3.99 -8.11 29.63
CA ASN A 9 -3.56 -8.37 28.25
C ASN A 9 -2.60 -7.30 27.75
N MET A 10 -2.83 -6.03 28.02
CA MET A 10 -1.94 -4.93 27.65
C MET A 10 -0.54 -5.07 28.28
N LYS A 11 -0.45 -5.51 29.57
CA LYS A 11 0.84 -5.83 30.21
C LYS A 11 1.56 -7.02 29.54
N ARG A 12 0.81 -8.01 29.08
CA ARG A 12 1.35 -9.20 28.40
C ARG A 12 1.91 -8.84 27.01
N TYR A 13 1.21 -8.01 26.26
CA TYR A 13 1.69 -7.52 24.96
C TYR A 13 2.89 -6.58 25.11
N PHE A 14 2.91 -5.73 26.12
CA PHE A 14 4.06 -4.90 26.47
C PHE A 14 5.29 -5.74 26.83
N LEU A 15 5.12 -6.83 27.60
CA LEU A 15 6.21 -7.75 27.94
C LEU A 15 6.74 -8.52 26.73
N ILE A 16 5.86 -8.94 25.82
CA ILE A 16 6.24 -9.59 24.54
C ILE A 16 6.99 -8.59 23.65
N SER A 17 6.55 -7.35 23.57
CA SER A 17 7.24 -6.29 22.82
C SER A 17 8.64 -6.00 23.39
N VAL A 18 8.79 -5.97 24.72
CA VAL A 18 10.08 -5.79 25.39
C VAL A 18 10.99 -7.01 25.22
N MET A 19 10.43 -8.23 25.18
CA MET A 19 11.21 -9.46 24.90
C MET A 19 11.68 -9.50 23.43
N VAL A 20 10.85 -9.10 22.48
CA VAL A 20 11.23 -8.97 21.05
C VAL A 20 12.31 -7.92 20.89
N LEU A 21 12.20 -6.79 21.60
CA LEU A 21 13.22 -5.74 21.65
C LEU A 21 14.55 -6.25 22.23
N GLY A 22 14.50 -7.06 23.29
CA GLY A 22 15.68 -7.68 23.91
C GLY A 22 16.39 -8.70 22.99
N ILE A 23 15.64 -9.44 22.19
CA ILE A 23 16.19 -10.38 21.21
C ILE A 23 16.81 -9.63 20.02
N ALA A 24 16.17 -8.54 19.57
CA ALA A 24 16.72 -7.68 18.52
C ALA A 24 18.04 -7.01 18.94
N LEU A 25 18.14 -6.53 20.20
CA LEU A 25 19.36 -5.94 20.74
C LEU A 25 20.53 -6.93 20.88
N SER A 26 20.26 -8.22 21.11
CA SER A 26 21.31 -9.25 21.22
C SER A 26 21.81 -9.75 19.85
N ALA A 27 21.01 -9.65 18.78
CA ALA A 27 21.41 -10.00 17.42
C ALA A 27 22.26 -8.90 16.73
N ALA A 28 22.28 -7.70 17.26
CA ALA A 28 22.93 -6.51 16.68
C ALA A 28 24.47 -6.56 16.63
N ALA A 29 25.12 -7.61 17.17
CA ALA A 29 26.58 -7.64 17.34
C ALA A 29 27.38 -8.14 16.11
N GLN A 30 26.77 -8.52 14.97
CA GLN A 30 27.46 -9.27 13.91
C GLN A 30 27.44 -8.70 12.48
N GLY A 31 27.07 -7.46 12.24
CA GLY A 31 26.97 -6.94 10.87
C GLY A 31 28.08 -5.98 10.41
N SER A 32 28.31 -5.83 9.10
CA SER A 32 29.34 -4.96 8.48
C SER A 32 28.82 -3.60 7.96
N GLY A 33 27.60 -3.21 8.30
CA GLY A 33 26.97 -1.95 7.84
C GLY A 33 27.23 -0.75 8.76
N THR A 34 27.06 0.46 8.21
CA THR A 34 27.01 1.70 9.00
C THR A 34 25.64 1.80 9.68
N GLY A 35 25.59 2.06 10.98
CA GLY A 35 24.35 2.19 11.75
C GLY A 35 23.52 3.46 11.44
N TYR A 36 23.86 4.24 10.42
CA TYR A 36 23.13 5.47 10.07
C TYR A 36 21.98 5.18 9.10
N PRO A 37 20.87 5.93 9.16
CA PRO A 37 19.73 5.77 8.24
C PRO A 37 20.11 5.78 6.75
N ALA A 38 21.05 6.65 6.34
CA ALA A 38 21.58 6.67 4.97
C ALA A 38 22.27 5.36 4.57
N GLY A 39 22.95 4.69 5.51
CA GLY A 39 23.58 3.39 5.29
C GLY A 39 22.55 2.26 5.10
N VAL A 40 21.47 2.26 5.88
CA VAL A 40 20.37 1.31 5.73
C VAL A 40 19.67 1.51 4.38
N GLU A 41 19.44 2.75 3.96
CA GLU A 41 18.85 3.07 2.66
C GLU A 41 19.74 2.60 1.50
N LEU A 42 21.03 2.85 1.56
CA LEU A 42 22.01 2.37 0.56
C LEU A 42 22.01 0.82 0.50
N THR A 43 22.00 0.15 1.64
CA THR A 43 21.92 -1.31 1.75
C THR A 43 20.70 -1.87 1.01
N LYS A 44 19.53 -1.27 1.20
CA LYS A 44 18.30 -1.66 0.50
C LYS A 44 18.38 -1.38 -1.02
N ALA A 45 19.07 -0.30 -1.43
CA ALA A 45 19.24 0.06 -2.84
C ALA A 45 20.19 -0.87 -3.60
N GLN A 46 21.19 -1.46 -2.93
CA GLN A 46 22.23 -2.34 -3.50
C GLN A 46 21.74 -3.72 -3.94
N SER A 47 20.60 -4.20 -3.43
CA SER A 47 20.03 -5.48 -3.81
C SER A 47 18.92 -5.30 -4.85
N VAL A 48 19.08 -5.89 -6.03
CA VAL A 48 18.04 -5.91 -7.06
C VAL A 48 16.95 -6.94 -6.73
N TRP A 49 17.28 -8.02 -6.02
CA TRP A 49 16.34 -9.07 -5.65
C TRP A 49 15.47 -8.75 -4.44
N PHE A 50 15.85 -7.78 -3.62
CA PHE A 50 15.06 -7.42 -2.44
C PHE A 50 13.63 -7.00 -2.77
N ASN A 51 13.43 -6.25 -3.86
CA ASN A 51 12.14 -5.77 -4.33
C ASN A 51 11.48 -6.69 -5.39
N SER A 52 12.00 -7.91 -5.58
CA SER A 52 11.36 -8.94 -6.41
C SER A 52 10.32 -9.72 -5.61
N ALA A 53 9.32 -10.29 -6.31
CA ALA A 53 8.40 -11.28 -5.75
C ALA A 53 9.13 -12.59 -5.37
N ASN A 54 10.30 -12.85 -5.97
CA ASN A 54 11.07 -14.06 -5.76
C ASN A 54 12.10 -13.91 -4.64
N ALA A 55 11.76 -14.34 -3.42
CA ALA A 55 12.68 -14.30 -2.29
C ALA A 55 13.89 -15.26 -2.44
N ALA A 56 13.81 -16.30 -3.27
CA ALA A 56 14.95 -17.21 -3.47
C ALA A 56 16.16 -16.51 -4.09
N GLY A 57 15.97 -15.43 -4.84
CA GLY A 57 17.05 -14.60 -5.38
C GLY A 57 17.92 -13.94 -4.32
N LEU A 58 17.42 -13.78 -3.09
CA LEU A 58 18.20 -13.26 -1.95
C LEU A 58 19.31 -14.21 -1.49
N SER A 59 19.34 -15.45 -1.99
CA SER A 59 20.46 -16.37 -1.79
C SER A 59 21.71 -15.94 -2.54
N VAL A 60 21.53 -15.27 -3.69
CA VAL A 60 22.64 -14.81 -4.55
C VAL A 60 22.92 -13.32 -4.43
N ASP A 61 21.92 -12.54 -4.00
CA ASP A 61 22.02 -11.07 -3.82
C ASP A 61 21.39 -10.67 -2.46
N PRO A 62 21.96 -11.15 -1.33
CA PRO A 62 21.42 -10.84 -0.01
C PRO A 62 21.64 -9.37 0.37
N LEU A 63 20.74 -8.84 1.20
CA LEU A 63 21.00 -7.57 1.90
C LEU A 63 22.09 -7.76 2.96
N ASN A 64 22.82 -6.69 3.22
CA ASN A 64 23.62 -6.59 4.43
C ASN A 64 22.70 -6.62 5.67
N ILE A 65 23.23 -7.11 6.77
CA ILE A 65 22.49 -7.16 8.04
C ILE A 65 22.22 -5.73 8.50
N TYR A 66 20.96 -5.44 8.81
CA TYR A 66 20.52 -4.21 9.42
C TYR A 66 19.27 -4.46 10.25
N HIS A 67 19.01 -3.59 11.21
CA HIS A 67 17.73 -3.53 11.93
C HIS A 67 17.35 -2.07 12.13
N GLU A 68 16.07 -1.79 12.08
CA GLU A 68 15.53 -0.46 12.35
C GLU A 68 14.26 -0.56 13.20
N LEU A 69 14.08 0.40 14.09
CA LEU A 69 12.87 0.57 14.91
C LEU A 69 12.50 2.05 14.88
N MET A 70 11.24 2.34 14.57
CA MET A 70 10.75 3.71 14.39
C MET A 70 9.46 3.93 15.16
N PHE A 71 9.32 5.14 15.72
CA PHE A 71 8.12 5.66 16.35
C PHE A 71 7.79 6.99 15.69
N GLY A 72 6.69 7.05 14.98
CA GLY A 72 6.27 8.20 14.19
C GLY A 72 4.96 8.80 14.69
N TYR A 73 4.84 10.12 14.56
CA TYR A 73 3.57 10.82 14.70
C TYR A 73 3.36 11.76 13.52
N GLY A 74 2.25 11.55 12.80
CA GLY A 74 1.89 12.30 11.60
C GLY A 74 0.64 13.13 11.81
N ILE A 75 0.60 14.31 11.18
CA ILE A 75 -0.54 15.22 11.16
C ILE A 75 -0.81 15.59 9.71
N GLY A 76 -1.97 15.16 9.18
CA GLY A 76 -2.48 15.58 7.90
C GLY A 76 -3.55 16.67 8.08
N ARG A 77 -3.51 17.71 7.25
CA ARG A 77 -4.48 18.80 7.26
C ARG A 77 -4.78 19.26 5.84
N GLY A 78 -6.04 19.62 5.61
CA GLY A 78 -6.52 20.22 4.38
C GLY A 78 -7.58 19.38 3.69
N GLU A 79 -8.16 19.95 2.64
CA GLU A 79 -9.10 19.28 1.77
C GLU A 79 -8.37 18.33 0.83
N PHE A 80 -9.03 17.22 0.48
CA PHE A 80 -8.50 16.18 -0.36
C PHE A 80 -9.64 15.57 -1.20
N ARG A 81 -9.42 14.41 -1.81
CA ARG A 81 -10.47 13.66 -2.54
C ARG A 81 -11.67 13.35 -1.62
N PRO A 82 -12.88 13.15 -2.17
CA PRO A 82 -14.08 12.96 -1.36
C PRO A 82 -14.04 11.78 -0.37
N GLN A 83 -13.45 10.65 -0.75
CA GLN A 83 -13.38 9.45 0.10
C GLN A 83 -12.17 9.41 1.04
N PRO A 84 -10.92 9.67 0.57
CA PRO A 84 -9.76 9.71 1.47
C PRO A 84 -9.85 10.85 2.48
N GLU A 85 -9.32 10.59 3.67
CA GLU A 85 -9.36 11.56 4.77
C GLU A 85 -8.47 12.78 4.51
N GLY A 86 -9.01 13.98 4.66
CA GLY A 86 -8.26 15.25 4.58
C GLY A 86 -7.53 15.57 5.88
N ASN A 87 -8.21 15.42 7.03
CA ASN A 87 -7.67 15.74 8.35
C ASN A 87 -7.40 14.46 9.15
N THR A 88 -6.12 14.15 9.38
CA THR A 88 -5.67 12.93 10.04
C THR A 88 -4.66 13.19 11.15
N ASN A 89 -4.68 12.36 12.18
CA ASN A 89 -3.57 12.17 13.11
C ASN A 89 -3.20 10.69 13.09
N ILE A 90 -1.92 10.39 12.91
CA ILE A 90 -1.41 9.03 12.73
C ILE A 90 -0.31 8.77 13.75
N LEU A 91 -0.45 7.73 14.55
CA LEU A 91 0.63 7.13 15.32
C LEU A 91 1.13 5.92 14.55
N ASP A 92 2.43 5.85 14.33
CA ASP A 92 3.10 4.81 13.57
C ASP A 92 4.23 4.17 14.39
N ILE A 93 4.27 2.85 14.43
CA ILE A 93 5.36 2.08 15.05
C ILE A 93 5.79 1.04 14.04
N ALA A 94 7.01 1.16 13.56
CA ALA A 94 7.54 0.26 12.54
C ALA A 94 8.89 -0.32 12.96
N THR A 95 9.12 -1.58 12.59
CA THR A 95 10.43 -2.23 12.70
C THR A 95 10.68 -3.07 11.47
N SER A 96 11.91 -3.09 11.01
CA SER A 96 12.34 -4.02 9.96
C SER A 96 13.79 -4.45 10.17
N GLY A 97 14.14 -5.60 9.59
CA GLY A 97 15.51 -6.05 9.68
C GLY A 97 15.80 -7.24 8.78
N ALA A 98 17.09 -7.35 8.44
CA ALA A 98 17.66 -8.45 7.68
C ALA A 98 18.71 -9.18 8.51
N ALA A 99 18.69 -10.50 8.47
CA ALA A 99 19.64 -11.35 9.21
C ALA A 99 20.04 -12.58 8.40
N LYS A 100 21.21 -13.15 8.73
CA LYS A 100 21.61 -14.46 8.25
C LYS A 100 21.16 -15.53 9.25
N LEU A 101 20.52 -16.58 8.75
CA LEU A 101 20.19 -17.77 9.54
C LEU A 101 21.05 -18.95 9.03
N GLY A 102 22.18 -19.17 9.70
CA GLY A 102 23.21 -20.05 9.19
C GLY A 102 23.78 -19.54 7.87
N ARG A 103 23.60 -20.30 6.76
CA ARG A 103 23.96 -19.90 5.39
C ARG A 103 22.75 -19.31 4.62
N GLY A 104 21.55 -19.32 5.21
CA GLY A 104 20.34 -18.76 4.61
C GLY A 104 20.16 -17.28 4.97
N PHE A 105 19.16 -16.67 4.35
CA PHE A 105 18.78 -15.27 4.52
C PHE A 105 17.35 -15.16 5.06
N VAL A 106 17.12 -14.22 5.98
CA VAL A 106 15.79 -13.85 6.47
C VAL A 106 15.67 -12.33 6.56
N TRP A 107 14.49 -11.86 6.25
CA TRP A 107 14.11 -10.46 6.45
C TRP A 107 12.69 -10.42 7.01
N GLY A 108 12.41 -9.45 7.86
CA GLY A 108 11.07 -9.24 8.39
C GLY A 108 10.78 -7.78 8.67
N SER A 109 9.50 -7.45 8.63
CA SER A 109 9.00 -6.15 9.06
C SER A 109 7.68 -6.28 9.82
N PHE A 110 7.44 -5.33 10.69
CA PHE A 110 6.18 -5.11 11.38
C PHE A 110 5.88 -3.62 11.38
N ASP A 111 4.64 -3.27 11.06
CA ASP A 111 4.13 -1.90 11.06
C ASP A 111 2.79 -1.87 11.80
N TYR A 112 2.65 -0.95 12.72
CA TYR A 112 1.40 -0.64 13.42
C TYR A 112 1.03 0.80 13.20
N LYS A 113 -0.16 1.05 12.67
CA LYS A 113 -0.73 2.38 12.46
C LYS A 113 -2.02 2.54 13.23
N ASN A 114 -2.12 3.65 13.98
CA ASN A 114 -3.37 4.11 14.58
C ASN A 114 -3.72 5.46 13.99
N THR A 115 -4.81 5.49 13.22
CA THR A 115 -5.26 6.68 12.48
C THR A 115 -6.55 7.21 13.08
N SER A 116 -6.57 8.50 13.40
CA SER A 116 -7.78 9.25 13.71
C SER A 116 -8.03 10.24 12.59
N ALA A 117 -9.05 9.97 11.79
CA ALA A 117 -9.52 10.84 10.71
C ALA A 117 -10.75 11.64 11.18
N LYS A 118 -10.97 12.84 10.63
CA LYS A 118 -12.07 13.70 11.06
C LYS A 118 -13.15 13.91 10.01
N ASP A 119 -12.78 14.00 8.76
CA ASP A 119 -13.65 14.51 7.70
C ASP A 119 -13.86 13.48 6.59
N THR A 120 -14.12 12.24 6.97
CA THR A 120 -14.36 11.16 6.01
C THR A 120 -15.81 11.19 5.53
N ARG A 121 -16.02 11.11 4.22
CA ARG A 121 -17.33 10.99 3.55
C ARG A 121 -17.26 9.88 2.50
N PHE A 122 -18.42 9.41 2.08
CA PHE A 122 -18.57 8.41 1.02
C PHE A 122 -17.76 7.12 1.23
N ASN A 123 -17.41 6.85 2.46
CA ASN A 123 -16.64 5.69 2.83
C ASN A 123 -17.21 5.08 4.11
N THR A 124 -17.74 3.86 3.99
CA THR A 124 -18.18 3.03 5.11
C THR A 124 -17.21 1.88 5.37
N MET A 125 -16.14 1.76 4.59
CA MET A 125 -15.18 0.66 4.61
C MET A 125 -13.78 1.13 4.98
N THR A 126 -13.03 0.31 5.71
CA THR A 126 -11.62 0.58 6.04
C THR A 126 -10.66 0.29 4.89
N LEU A 127 -11.18 -0.19 3.78
CA LEU A 127 -10.42 -0.53 2.59
C LEU A 127 -9.42 0.53 2.17
N ASN A 128 -8.29 0.08 1.68
CA ASN A 128 -7.57 0.83 0.67
C ASN A 128 -8.53 1.03 -0.50
N LEU A 129 -8.90 2.26 -0.73
CA LEU A 129 -9.83 2.63 -1.79
C LEU A 129 -9.16 2.36 -3.14
N GLU A 130 -9.46 1.19 -3.70
CA GLU A 130 -9.10 0.86 -5.06
C GLU A 130 -10.17 1.49 -5.95
N ASP A 131 -9.77 2.38 -6.84
CA ASP A 131 -10.68 3.14 -7.70
C ASP A 131 -11.54 2.26 -8.62
N ASP A 132 -11.12 1.02 -8.85
CA ASP A 132 -11.78 0.03 -9.69
C ASP A 132 -12.57 -1.04 -8.92
N LEU A 133 -12.97 -0.77 -7.68
CA LEU A 133 -13.88 -1.63 -6.93
C LEU A 133 -15.32 -1.09 -7.04
N PRO A 134 -16.18 -1.66 -7.95
CA PRO A 134 -17.49 -1.10 -8.22
C PRO A 134 -18.52 -1.31 -7.09
N PHE A 135 -18.41 -2.42 -6.36
CA PHE A 135 -19.44 -2.84 -5.39
C PHE A 135 -19.03 -2.45 -3.98
N ILE A 136 -19.28 -1.19 -3.61
CA ILE A 136 -19.02 -0.68 -2.25
C ILE A 136 -20.30 -0.04 -1.70
N VAL A 137 -20.40 0.00 -0.37
CA VAL A 137 -21.44 0.79 0.31
C VAL A 137 -20.86 2.15 0.65
N SER A 138 -21.66 3.18 0.45
CA SER A 138 -21.28 4.57 0.68
C SER A 138 -22.36 5.29 1.45
N ASP A 139 -22.02 6.37 2.14
CA ASP A 139 -22.94 7.33 2.73
C ASP A 139 -22.37 8.75 2.66
N ALA A 140 -23.25 9.74 2.63
CA ALA A 140 -22.87 11.13 2.46
C ALA A 140 -22.52 11.86 3.77
N ASN A 141 -22.69 11.22 4.93
CA ASN A 141 -22.49 11.87 6.21
C ASN A 141 -21.00 12.04 6.53
N VAL A 142 -20.59 13.24 6.85
CA VAL A 142 -19.23 13.51 7.32
C VAL A 142 -19.07 12.90 8.71
N SER A 143 -18.04 12.10 8.88
CA SER A 143 -17.81 11.39 10.13
C SER A 143 -16.35 11.25 10.48
N PRO A 144 -15.99 11.38 11.75
CA PRO A 144 -14.70 10.92 12.23
C PRO A 144 -14.62 9.39 12.15
N TRP A 145 -13.40 8.90 11.82
CA TRP A 145 -13.05 7.49 11.87
C TRP A 145 -11.87 7.26 12.82
N LYS A 146 -11.88 6.11 13.47
CA LYS A 146 -10.72 5.57 14.19
C LYS A 146 -10.35 4.24 13.56
N LYS A 147 -9.11 4.13 13.09
CA LYS A 147 -8.60 2.95 12.39
C LYS A 147 -7.35 2.44 13.08
N GLN A 148 -7.18 1.13 13.11
CA GLN A 148 -5.97 0.45 13.58
C GLN A 148 -5.58 -0.60 12.55
N ARG A 149 -4.34 -0.53 12.07
CA ARG A 149 -3.78 -1.46 11.10
C ARG A 149 -2.51 -2.08 11.66
N TYR A 150 -2.38 -3.37 11.46
CA TYR A 150 -1.17 -4.17 11.70
C TYR A 150 -0.76 -4.78 10.38
N ASP A 151 0.51 -4.64 10.01
CA ASP A 151 1.08 -5.20 8.79
C ASP A 151 2.37 -5.94 9.14
N MET A 152 2.50 -7.17 8.69
CA MET A 152 3.66 -8.03 8.94
C MET A 152 4.14 -8.61 7.63
N SER A 153 5.41 -8.45 7.33
CA SER A 153 6.02 -9.04 6.15
C SER A 153 7.25 -9.87 6.53
N PHE A 154 7.46 -10.92 5.76
CA PHE A 154 8.55 -11.86 5.97
C PHE A 154 9.10 -12.33 4.63
N LYS A 155 10.41 -12.47 4.53
CA LYS A 155 11.10 -13.12 3.40
C LYS A 155 12.16 -14.05 3.95
N ALA A 156 12.24 -15.25 3.36
CA ALA A 156 13.31 -16.20 3.65
C ALA A 156 13.83 -16.83 2.38
N ALA A 157 15.13 -17.11 2.37
CA ALA A 157 15.80 -17.84 1.30
C ALA A 157 16.76 -18.88 1.89
N THR A 158 16.75 -20.09 1.32
CA THR A 158 17.73 -21.13 1.65
C THR A 158 19.11 -20.76 1.09
N PRO A 159 20.20 -21.35 1.58
CA PRO A 159 21.44 -21.37 0.82
C PRO A 159 21.24 -22.04 -0.56
N LEU A 160 22.17 -21.78 -1.49
CA LEU A 160 22.22 -22.56 -2.72
C LEU A 160 22.50 -24.03 -2.40
N VAL A 161 21.63 -24.91 -2.88
CA VAL A 161 21.80 -26.35 -2.84
C VAL A 161 22.63 -26.76 -4.06
N ALA A 162 23.72 -27.46 -3.84
CA ALA A 162 24.73 -27.84 -4.86
C ALA A 162 25.22 -26.63 -5.70
N ASP A 163 25.28 -25.46 -5.09
CA ASP A 163 25.63 -24.17 -5.72
C ASP A 163 24.76 -23.81 -6.95
N LEU A 164 23.60 -24.43 -7.08
CA LEU A 164 22.72 -24.29 -8.26
C LEU A 164 21.31 -23.79 -7.92
N VAL A 165 20.66 -24.34 -6.88
CA VAL A 165 19.23 -24.10 -6.64
C VAL A 165 19.01 -23.48 -5.26
N ALA A 166 18.22 -22.43 -5.19
CA ALA A 166 17.70 -21.87 -3.94
C ALA A 166 16.18 -21.91 -3.90
N PHE A 167 15.64 -22.09 -2.72
CA PHE A 167 14.21 -21.95 -2.44
C PHE A 167 13.98 -20.71 -1.59
N GLY A 168 12.84 -20.08 -1.80
CA GLY A 168 12.46 -18.90 -1.05
C GLY A 168 10.98 -18.85 -0.78
N VAL A 169 10.59 -18.03 0.19
CA VAL A 169 9.21 -17.70 0.46
C VAL A 169 9.12 -16.26 0.93
N SER A 170 8.17 -15.52 0.37
CA SER A 170 7.69 -14.25 0.93
C SER A 170 6.30 -14.47 1.52
N ALA A 171 6.00 -13.79 2.61
CA ALA A 171 4.66 -13.76 3.17
C ALA A 171 4.36 -12.36 3.70
N ASN A 172 3.10 -11.95 3.54
CA ASN A 172 2.58 -10.74 4.15
C ASN A 172 1.24 -11.08 4.82
N TYR A 173 1.04 -10.59 6.01
CA TYR A 173 -0.23 -10.62 6.72
C TYR A 173 -0.55 -9.21 7.21
N PHE A 174 -1.75 -8.75 6.92
CA PHE A 174 -2.25 -7.53 7.53
C PHE A 174 -3.65 -7.73 8.11
N THR A 175 -3.96 -6.94 9.11
CA THR A 175 -5.33 -6.80 9.62
C THR A 175 -5.60 -5.34 9.96
N GLU A 176 -6.82 -4.90 9.65
CA GLU A 176 -7.27 -3.55 9.93
C GLU A 176 -8.64 -3.59 10.58
N SER A 177 -8.87 -2.69 11.54
CA SER A 177 -10.19 -2.45 12.10
C SER A 177 -10.48 -0.95 12.10
N GLY A 178 -11.72 -0.58 11.81
CA GLY A 178 -12.16 0.79 11.79
C GLY A 178 -13.53 0.95 12.44
N ALA A 179 -13.77 2.13 13.00
CA ALA A 179 -15.05 2.49 13.56
C ALA A 179 -15.41 3.93 13.20
N LYS A 180 -16.53 4.06 12.49
CA LYS A 180 -17.17 5.34 12.17
C LYS A 180 -17.93 5.85 13.37
N GLN A 181 -17.87 7.14 13.67
CA GLN A 181 -18.37 7.71 14.91
C GLN A 181 -19.77 8.34 14.81
N VAL A 182 -20.20 8.72 13.59
CA VAL A 182 -21.51 9.34 13.30
C VAL A 182 -22.35 8.36 12.49
N ASP A 183 -23.67 8.34 12.73
CA ASP A 183 -24.60 7.46 12.01
C ASP A 183 -24.65 7.79 10.49
N PRO A 184 -24.76 6.77 9.65
CA PRO A 184 -24.72 5.38 10.00
C PRO A 184 -23.33 5.00 10.52
N ARG A 185 -23.27 4.45 11.73
CA ARG A 185 -22.01 3.96 12.28
C ARG A 185 -21.65 2.67 11.59
N CYS A 186 -20.38 2.53 11.23
CA CYS A 186 -19.84 1.28 10.73
C CYS A 186 -18.72 0.79 11.65
N THR A 187 -18.64 -0.53 11.79
CA THR A 187 -17.48 -1.20 12.37
C THR A 187 -16.98 -2.18 11.33
N ASP A 188 -15.79 -1.92 10.83
CA ASP A 188 -15.21 -2.65 9.73
C ASP A 188 -13.99 -3.41 10.18
N TYR A 189 -13.84 -4.61 9.63
CA TYR A 189 -12.71 -5.50 9.86
C TYR A 189 -12.20 -5.99 8.53
N GLU A 190 -10.91 -5.89 8.33
CA GLU A 190 -10.22 -6.41 7.16
C GLU A 190 -9.03 -7.26 7.58
N TYR A 191 -8.78 -8.35 6.87
CA TYR A 191 -7.50 -9.04 6.91
C TYR A 191 -7.11 -9.51 5.52
N GLY A 192 -5.82 -9.68 5.31
CA GLY A 192 -5.26 -10.31 4.12
C GLY A 192 -4.01 -11.08 4.45
N ILE A 193 -3.87 -12.24 3.83
CA ILE A 193 -2.64 -13.04 3.85
C ILE A 193 -2.18 -13.28 2.42
N THR A 194 -0.93 -13.01 2.15
CA THR A 194 -0.27 -13.29 0.87
C THR A 194 0.90 -14.23 1.12
N VAL A 195 1.06 -15.25 0.28
CA VAL A 195 2.20 -16.17 0.32
C VAL A 195 2.75 -16.32 -1.09
N GLU A 196 4.06 -16.19 -1.22
CA GLU A 196 4.80 -16.24 -2.49
C GLU A 196 5.94 -17.26 -2.39
N PRO A 197 5.67 -18.54 -2.65
CA PRO A 197 6.72 -19.54 -2.79
C PRO A 197 7.53 -19.28 -4.05
N ALA A 198 8.85 -19.52 -3.97
CA ALA A 198 9.76 -19.20 -5.05
C ALA A 198 10.92 -20.20 -5.15
N VAL A 199 11.45 -20.33 -6.36
CA VAL A 199 12.67 -21.07 -6.65
C VAL A 199 13.56 -20.23 -7.58
N ALA A 200 14.87 -20.34 -7.41
CA ALA A 200 15.86 -19.70 -8.26
C ALA A 200 16.95 -20.70 -8.64
N PHE A 201 17.33 -20.71 -9.92
CA PHE A 201 18.42 -21.50 -10.49
C PHE A 201 19.57 -20.56 -10.84
N HIS A 202 20.71 -20.76 -10.22
CA HIS A 202 21.90 -19.92 -10.39
C HIS A 202 23.00 -20.67 -11.12
N PHE A 203 23.57 -20.07 -12.17
CA PHE A 203 24.68 -20.62 -12.94
C PHE A 203 25.51 -19.52 -13.59
N SER A 204 26.81 -19.54 -13.39
CA SER A 204 27.77 -18.63 -14.06
C SER A 204 27.38 -17.14 -13.98
N GLY A 205 26.87 -16.66 -12.83
CA GLY A 205 26.43 -15.29 -12.64
C GLY A 205 25.01 -14.98 -13.15
N HIS A 206 24.36 -15.93 -13.82
CA HIS A 206 22.97 -15.83 -14.25
C HIS A 206 22.05 -16.51 -13.26
N THR A 207 20.86 -15.97 -13.08
CA THR A 207 19.82 -16.53 -12.20
C THR A 207 18.47 -16.50 -12.89
N VAL A 208 17.83 -17.65 -13.01
CA VAL A 208 16.45 -17.76 -13.51
C VAL A 208 15.55 -18.12 -12.35
N GLY A 209 14.50 -17.36 -12.12
CA GLY A 209 13.56 -17.53 -11.01
C GLY A 209 12.14 -17.81 -11.49
N LEU A 210 11.41 -18.53 -10.65
CA LEU A 210 9.96 -18.72 -10.77
C LEU A 210 9.34 -18.49 -9.40
N SER A 211 8.28 -17.71 -9.34
CA SER A 211 7.47 -17.53 -8.13
C SER A 211 5.98 -17.70 -8.40
N GLY A 212 5.29 -18.27 -7.43
CA GLY A 212 3.84 -18.27 -7.37
C GLY A 212 3.34 -17.21 -6.38
N ILE A 213 2.12 -16.75 -6.54
CA ILE A 213 1.45 -15.88 -5.57
C ILE A 213 0.06 -16.41 -5.27
N TYR A 214 -0.27 -16.46 -3.99
CA TYR A 214 -1.60 -16.68 -3.48
C TYR A 214 -1.93 -15.64 -2.44
N ARG A 215 -3.08 -14.96 -2.58
CA ARG A 215 -3.61 -14.06 -1.55
C ARG A 215 -5.03 -14.45 -1.22
N ASN A 216 -5.34 -14.48 0.08
CA ASN A 216 -6.70 -14.58 0.60
C ASN A 216 -6.96 -13.39 1.52
N GLY A 217 -8.14 -12.83 1.47
CA GLY A 217 -8.55 -11.74 2.34
C GLY A 217 -10.04 -11.67 2.50
N ASN A 218 -10.47 -11.06 3.58
CA ASN A 218 -11.88 -10.82 3.84
C ASN A 218 -12.04 -9.43 4.44
N ILE A 219 -13.11 -8.76 4.02
CA ILE A 219 -13.57 -7.52 4.61
C ILE A 219 -14.98 -7.78 5.13
N ARG A 220 -15.23 -7.33 6.34
CA ARG A 220 -16.53 -7.35 6.97
C ARG A 220 -16.91 -5.94 7.39
N GLU A 221 -17.99 -5.45 6.84
CA GLU A 221 -18.56 -4.14 7.10
C GLU A 221 -19.89 -4.31 7.82
N VAL A 222 -20.00 -3.72 9.02
CA VAL A 222 -21.20 -3.84 9.86
C VAL A 222 -21.81 -2.44 10.06
N PRO A 223 -22.73 -2.01 9.17
CA PRO A 223 -23.41 -0.74 9.33
C PRO A 223 -24.46 -0.84 10.46
N VAL A 224 -24.51 0.19 11.30
CA VAL A 224 -25.45 0.28 12.42
C VAL A 224 -26.05 1.69 12.46
N ASN A 225 -27.37 1.77 12.60
CA ASN A 225 -28.06 3.00 12.97
C ASN A 225 -28.33 3.00 14.47
N SER A 226 -27.70 3.91 15.20
CA SER A 226 -27.87 4.02 16.66
C SER A 226 -29.15 4.75 17.07
N ASN A 227 -29.75 5.50 16.14
CA ASN A 227 -31.00 6.20 16.36
C ASN A 227 -32.15 5.52 15.62
N SER A 228 -32.91 4.68 16.32
CA SER A 228 -34.05 3.96 15.75
C SER A 228 -35.21 4.84 15.30
N GLN A 229 -35.21 6.12 15.63
CA GLN A 229 -36.24 7.08 15.26
C GLN A 229 -35.96 7.75 13.89
N GLN A 230 -34.77 7.60 13.36
CA GLN A 230 -34.35 8.23 12.12
C GLN A 230 -33.61 7.24 11.24
N ASP A 231 -34.18 6.98 10.07
CA ASP A 231 -33.51 6.19 9.04
C ASP A 231 -32.30 6.92 8.47
N GLN A 232 -31.24 6.18 8.17
CA GLN A 232 -30.04 6.67 7.52
C GLN A 232 -29.99 6.17 6.07
N VAL A 233 -29.71 7.05 5.13
CA VAL A 233 -29.58 6.70 3.72
C VAL A 233 -28.16 6.20 3.44
N ALA A 234 -28.05 5.09 2.76
CA ALA A 234 -26.80 4.56 2.21
C ALA A 234 -26.97 4.27 0.72
N TYR A 235 -25.87 4.25 0.02
CA TYR A 235 -25.80 4.04 -1.42
C TYR A 235 -24.98 2.79 -1.69
N ILE A 236 -25.61 1.77 -2.27
CA ILE A 236 -24.92 0.57 -2.75
C ILE A 236 -24.44 0.88 -4.16
N LEU A 237 -23.14 1.20 -4.28
CA LEU A 237 -22.51 1.54 -5.55
C LEU A 237 -22.36 0.30 -6.44
N ARG A 238 -22.38 0.51 -7.75
CA ARG A 238 -22.22 -0.52 -8.79
C ARG A 238 -21.16 -0.16 -9.83
N GLY A 239 -20.62 1.06 -9.74
CA GLY A 239 -19.61 1.61 -10.62
C GLY A 239 -20.04 2.88 -11.35
N LEU A 240 -19.07 3.78 -11.54
CA LEU A 240 -19.19 5.06 -12.25
C LEU A 240 -20.42 5.90 -11.87
N GLY A 241 -20.74 5.96 -10.58
CA GLY A 241 -21.85 6.74 -10.06
C GLY A 241 -23.21 6.04 -10.12
N ASN A 242 -23.31 4.84 -10.69
CA ASN A 242 -24.53 4.06 -10.63
C ASN A 242 -24.68 3.43 -9.24
N PHE A 243 -25.86 3.58 -8.66
CA PHE A 243 -26.13 3.12 -7.29
C PHE A 243 -27.58 2.67 -7.12
N THR A 244 -27.85 2.03 -5.99
CA THR A 244 -29.19 1.80 -5.47
C THR A 244 -29.26 2.38 -4.07
N ASP A 245 -30.28 3.18 -3.80
CA ASP A 245 -30.56 3.67 -2.45
C ASP A 245 -30.91 2.50 -1.54
N ALA A 246 -30.44 2.60 -0.31
CA ALA A 246 -30.77 1.68 0.74
C ALA A 246 -30.85 2.41 2.08
N VAL A 247 -31.66 1.87 2.98
CA VAL A 247 -31.87 2.46 4.29
C VAL A 247 -31.21 1.60 5.33
N ILE A 248 -30.45 2.23 6.22
CA ILE A 248 -29.94 1.61 7.44
C ILE A 248 -30.88 2.00 8.56
N GLY A 249 -31.84 1.13 8.88
CA GLY A 249 -32.85 1.34 9.91
C GLY A 249 -32.86 0.23 10.95
N SER A 250 -33.79 0.33 11.91
CA SER A 250 -33.92 -0.64 13.00
C SER A 250 -34.64 -1.94 12.62
N LEU A 251 -35.49 -1.94 11.59
CA LEU A 251 -36.39 -3.06 11.24
C LEU A 251 -36.18 -3.59 9.82
N SER A 252 -35.69 -2.78 8.92
CA SER A 252 -35.37 -3.19 7.56
C SER A 252 -34.17 -2.37 7.10
N GLY A 253 -33.13 -2.99 6.68
CA GLY A 253 -31.98 -2.21 6.25
C GLY A 253 -30.91 -3.09 5.62
N ILE A 254 -29.87 -2.42 5.19
CA ILE A 254 -28.65 -3.04 4.74
C ILE A 254 -28.10 -3.92 5.86
N GLY A 255 -27.88 -5.18 5.56
CA GLY A 255 -27.22 -6.12 6.45
C GLY A 255 -25.71 -5.90 6.50
N THR A 256 -25.03 -6.82 7.15
CA THR A 256 -23.55 -6.87 7.12
C THR A 256 -23.08 -7.22 5.73
N PHE A 257 -22.12 -6.48 5.21
CA PHE A 257 -21.43 -6.78 3.97
C PHE A 257 -20.16 -7.57 4.22
N TYR A 258 -19.86 -8.49 3.30
CA TYR A 258 -18.65 -9.31 3.29
C TYR A 258 -18.05 -9.26 1.90
N TYR A 259 -16.74 -9.08 1.84
CA TYR A 259 -15.98 -9.14 0.60
C TYR A 259 -14.93 -10.25 0.73
N ASN A 260 -15.14 -11.32 0.00
CA ASN A 260 -14.18 -12.43 -0.04
C ASN A 260 -13.24 -12.22 -1.22
N ARG A 261 -11.97 -12.06 -0.92
CA ARG A 261 -10.94 -11.77 -1.90
C ARG A 261 -9.99 -12.95 -2.05
N ASN A 262 -9.78 -13.42 -3.28
CA ASN A 262 -8.81 -14.43 -3.61
C ASN A 262 -8.01 -13.98 -4.83
N LEU A 263 -6.67 -14.08 -4.76
CA LEU A 263 -5.78 -13.77 -5.86
C LEU A 263 -4.82 -14.93 -6.06
N TYR A 264 -4.62 -15.27 -7.33
CA TYR A 264 -3.68 -16.29 -7.80
C TYR A 264 -2.81 -15.69 -8.88
N GLY A 265 -1.57 -16.12 -8.97
CA GLY A 265 -0.68 -15.67 -10.02
C GLY A 265 0.70 -16.27 -9.95
N GLY A 266 1.59 -15.75 -10.77
CA GLY A 266 2.98 -16.12 -10.78
C GLY A 266 3.81 -15.18 -11.63
N SER A 267 5.12 -15.25 -11.46
CA SER A 267 6.08 -14.47 -12.23
C SER A 267 7.34 -15.25 -12.52
N LEU A 268 7.99 -14.87 -13.61
CA LEU A 268 9.30 -15.32 -14.05
C LEU A 268 10.31 -14.20 -13.82
N GLN A 269 11.50 -14.57 -13.38
CA GLN A 269 12.59 -13.64 -13.18
C GLN A 269 13.82 -14.09 -13.94
N TYR A 270 14.56 -13.11 -14.46
CA TYR A 270 15.91 -13.31 -14.96
C TYR A 270 16.83 -12.27 -14.33
N GLY A 271 17.87 -12.73 -13.67
CA GLY A 271 18.89 -11.90 -13.05
C GLY A 271 20.28 -12.19 -13.62
N PHE A 272 21.08 -11.15 -13.69
CA PHE A 272 22.53 -11.23 -13.91
C PHE A 272 23.23 -10.50 -12.77
N GLY A 273 24.13 -11.18 -12.09
CA GLY A 273 24.92 -10.63 -10.99
C GLY A 273 26.41 -10.64 -11.32
N GLY A 274 26.92 -9.54 -11.89
CA GLY A 274 28.34 -9.27 -12.02
C GLY A 274 28.90 -8.50 -10.84
N ARG A 275 30.20 -8.27 -10.80
CA ARG A 275 30.87 -7.51 -9.72
C ARG A 275 30.38 -6.06 -9.67
N ASP A 276 30.32 -5.41 -10.84
CA ASP A 276 30.04 -3.98 -10.96
C ASP A 276 28.69 -3.70 -11.63
N LEU A 277 28.00 -4.75 -12.10
CA LEU A 277 26.71 -4.63 -12.80
C LEU A 277 25.77 -5.75 -12.34
N LYS A 278 24.58 -5.38 -11.89
CA LYS A 278 23.48 -6.29 -11.59
C LYS A 278 22.28 -5.91 -12.46
N VAL A 279 21.61 -6.92 -12.98
CA VAL A 279 20.37 -6.75 -13.77
C VAL A 279 19.32 -7.69 -13.23
N LEU A 280 18.09 -7.23 -13.15
CA LEU A 280 16.92 -8.05 -12.86
C LEU A 280 15.78 -7.65 -13.79
N ALA A 281 15.21 -8.62 -14.49
CA ALA A 281 13.95 -8.51 -15.21
C ALA A 281 12.94 -9.47 -14.61
N GLU A 282 11.72 -9.00 -14.38
CA GLU A 282 10.60 -9.76 -13.83
C GLU A 282 9.35 -9.49 -14.65
N GLY A 283 8.57 -10.53 -14.95
CA GLY A 283 7.28 -10.42 -15.61
C GLY A 283 6.31 -11.44 -15.07
N GLY A 284 5.05 -11.07 -14.93
CA GLY A 284 4.07 -11.95 -14.31
C GLY A 284 2.62 -11.60 -14.64
N TYR A 285 1.76 -12.48 -14.15
CA TYR A 285 0.32 -12.37 -14.29
C TYR A 285 -0.36 -12.70 -12.98
N THR A 286 -1.43 -11.95 -12.66
CA THR A 286 -2.30 -12.24 -11.53
C THR A 286 -3.77 -12.19 -11.94
N TYR A 287 -4.55 -13.06 -11.33
CA TYR A 287 -6.01 -13.14 -11.43
C TYR A 287 -6.60 -13.00 -10.02
N GLN A 288 -7.49 -12.02 -9.82
CA GLN A 288 -8.16 -11.79 -8.55
C GLN A 288 -9.68 -11.85 -8.73
N LEU A 289 -10.33 -12.51 -7.78
CA LEU A 289 -11.77 -12.53 -7.62
C LEU A 289 -12.13 -11.90 -6.27
N VAL A 290 -13.06 -10.95 -6.29
CA VAL A 290 -13.66 -10.37 -5.08
C VAL A 290 -15.16 -10.56 -5.18
N ASP A 291 -15.73 -11.32 -4.24
CA ASP A 291 -17.18 -11.55 -4.15
C ASP A 291 -17.76 -10.68 -3.03
N ALA A 292 -18.71 -9.83 -3.36
CA ALA A 292 -19.45 -8.99 -2.41
C ALA A 292 -20.78 -9.66 -2.04
N PHE A 293 -20.97 -9.93 -0.75
CA PHE A 293 -22.19 -10.53 -0.21
C PHE A 293 -22.81 -9.61 0.85
N GLU A 294 -24.12 -9.66 0.95
CA GLU A 294 -24.89 -9.07 2.04
C GLU A 294 -25.54 -10.17 2.88
N THR A 295 -25.54 -9.99 4.16
CA THR A 295 -26.06 -10.88 5.23
C THR A 295 -25.40 -12.26 5.32
N PRO A 296 -25.11 -12.75 6.55
CA PRO A 296 -24.46 -14.04 6.74
C PRO A 296 -25.43 -15.23 6.70
N THR A 297 -26.72 -15.03 7.06
CA THR A 297 -27.69 -16.13 7.23
C THR A 297 -28.36 -16.54 5.95
N LYS A 298 -28.62 -15.60 5.04
CA LYS A 298 -29.08 -15.83 3.67
C LYS A 298 -28.25 -14.95 2.75
N PRO A 299 -27.05 -15.35 2.41
CA PRO A 299 -26.11 -14.48 1.69
C PRO A 299 -26.67 -14.13 0.32
N ARG A 300 -26.90 -12.83 0.09
CA ARG A 300 -27.24 -12.28 -1.20
C ARG A 300 -25.96 -11.78 -1.85
N ARG A 301 -25.63 -12.31 -3.02
CA ARG A 301 -24.48 -11.83 -3.80
C ARG A 301 -24.82 -10.49 -4.42
N ARG A 302 -24.12 -9.44 -4.05
CA ARG A 302 -24.33 -8.07 -4.56
C ARG A 302 -23.56 -7.81 -5.82
N GLY A 303 -22.41 -8.45 -5.98
CA GLY A 303 -21.57 -8.37 -7.16
C GLY A 303 -20.32 -9.21 -7.02
N SER A 304 -19.63 -9.39 -8.13
CA SER A 304 -18.28 -9.96 -8.15
C SER A 304 -17.38 -9.09 -9.01
N THR A 305 -16.14 -8.91 -8.56
CA THR A 305 -15.11 -8.20 -9.32
C THR A 305 -14.07 -9.20 -9.77
N VAL A 306 -13.84 -9.27 -11.07
CA VAL A 306 -12.81 -10.13 -11.69
C VAL A 306 -11.71 -9.24 -12.22
N GLN A 307 -10.52 -9.34 -11.65
CA GLN A 307 -9.38 -8.51 -12.03
C GLN A 307 -8.27 -9.38 -12.63
N GLN A 308 -7.72 -8.94 -13.74
CA GLN A 308 -6.58 -9.54 -14.41
C GLN A 308 -5.48 -8.48 -14.53
N LYS A 309 -4.25 -8.84 -14.19
CA LYS A 309 -3.11 -7.93 -14.27
C LYS A 309 -1.90 -8.63 -14.87
N ILE A 310 -1.38 -8.06 -15.95
CA ILE A 310 -0.06 -8.39 -16.48
C ILE A 310 0.90 -7.31 -16.02
N PHE A 311 2.06 -7.67 -15.52
CA PHE A 311 3.05 -6.71 -15.06
C PHE A 311 4.46 -7.09 -15.48
N GLY A 312 5.31 -6.08 -15.57
CA GLY A 312 6.74 -6.23 -15.82
C GLY A 312 7.56 -5.23 -15.03
N LYS A 313 8.78 -5.62 -14.67
CA LYS A 313 9.75 -4.78 -13.98
C LYS A 313 11.15 -5.13 -14.46
N ALA A 314 11.95 -4.12 -14.69
CA ALA A 314 13.37 -4.28 -15.00
C ALA A 314 14.19 -3.32 -14.13
N GLN A 315 15.31 -3.82 -13.61
CA GLN A 315 16.26 -3.03 -12.82
C GLN A 315 17.67 -3.28 -13.35
N ILE A 316 18.41 -2.20 -13.48
CA ILE A 316 19.84 -2.23 -13.80
C ILE A 316 20.54 -1.44 -12.71
N LEU A 317 21.49 -2.05 -12.06
CA LEU A 317 22.29 -1.45 -11.01
C LEU A 317 23.75 -1.54 -11.38
N ALA A 318 24.40 -0.39 -11.54
CA ALA A 318 25.83 -0.27 -11.73
C ALA A 318 26.46 0.26 -10.44
N GLU A 319 27.47 -0.45 -9.94
CA GLU A 319 28.09 -0.15 -8.65
C GLU A 319 29.60 -0.12 -8.78
N SER A 320 30.23 0.92 -8.25
CA SER A 320 31.66 1.03 -8.04
C SER A 320 31.95 1.32 -6.55
N ASP A 321 33.22 1.47 -6.19
CA ASP A 321 33.60 1.82 -4.83
C ASP A 321 33.02 3.18 -4.37
N GLU A 322 32.89 4.15 -5.29
CA GLU A 322 32.43 5.51 -4.98
C GLU A 322 30.96 5.77 -5.31
N VAL A 323 30.41 5.05 -6.28
CA VAL A 323 29.11 5.40 -6.89
C VAL A 323 28.23 4.18 -7.03
N LEU A 324 26.93 4.38 -6.84
CA LEU A 324 25.89 3.43 -7.23
C LEU A 324 24.87 4.17 -8.09
N SER A 325 24.57 3.59 -9.26
CA SER A 325 23.55 4.06 -10.20
C SER A 325 22.54 2.96 -10.44
N LYS A 326 21.25 3.30 -10.35
CA LYS A 326 20.15 2.35 -10.50
C LYS A 326 19.11 2.90 -11.46
N VAL A 327 18.81 2.14 -12.51
CA VAL A 327 17.65 2.39 -13.39
C VAL A 327 16.57 1.38 -13.02
N THR A 328 15.33 1.85 -12.90
CA THR A 328 14.16 1.00 -12.67
C THR A 328 13.09 1.35 -13.69
N ALA A 329 12.64 0.37 -14.46
CA ALA A 329 11.48 0.48 -15.34
C ALA A 329 10.42 -0.51 -14.84
N GLU A 330 9.19 -0.06 -14.70
CA GLU A 330 8.08 -0.93 -14.29
C GLU A 330 6.79 -0.51 -15.01
N GLY A 331 5.92 -1.48 -15.24
CA GLY A 331 4.63 -1.20 -15.83
C GLY A 331 3.67 -2.35 -15.65
N PHE A 332 2.39 -2.05 -15.78
CA PHE A 332 1.35 -3.06 -15.79
C PHE A 332 0.14 -2.61 -16.59
N HIS A 333 -0.58 -3.58 -17.08
CA HIS A 333 -1.93 -3.44 -17.60
C HIS A 333 -2.87 -4.24 -16.71
N ARG A 334 -3.96 -3.61 -16.27
CA ARG A 334 -4.96 -4.21 -15.38
C ARG A 334 -6.35 -3.99 -15.95
N THR A 335 -7.10 -5.08 -16.12
CA THR A 335 -8.51 -5.05 -16.46
C THR A 335 -9.33 -5.55 -15.28
N THR A 336 -10.46 -4.90 -15.02
CA THR A 336 -11.36 -5.26 -13.92
C THR A 336 -12.79 -5.26 -14.40
N ASP A 337 -13.44 -6.43 -14.35
CA ASP A 337 -14.83 -6.61 -14.71
C ASP A 337 -15.71 -6.65 -13.46
N GLY A 338 -16.73 -5.80 -13.41
CA GLY A 338 -17.78 -5.87 -12.40
C GLY A 338 -18.99 -6.66 -12.91
N VAL A 339 -19.26 -7.77 -12.23
CA VAL A 339 -20.35 -8.69 -12.55
C VAL A 339 -21.52 -8.49 -11.62
N GLU A 340 -22.67 -8.11 -12.16
CA GLU A 340 -23.94 -8.02 -11.42
C GLU A 340 -24.74 -9.32 -11.54
N PHE A 341 -25.51 -9.64 -10.49
CA PHE A 341 -26.33 -10.84 -10.40
C PHE A 341 -27.81 -10.48 -10.36
N LEU A 342 -28.58 -11.10 -11.24
CA LEU A 342 -30.03 -11.14 -11.12
C LEU A 342 -30.38 -12.33 -10.23
N GLN A 343 -31.04 -12.07 -9.12
CA GLN A 343 -31.31 -13.09 -8.10
C GLN A 343 -32.78 -13.08 -7.70
N GLU A 344 -33.32 -14.26 -7.44
CA GLU A 344 -34.66 -14.48 -6.89
C GLU A 344 -34.55 -15.09 -5.49
N LEU A 345 -35.42 -14.64 -4.58
CA LEU A 345 -35.48 -15.18 -3.22
C LEU A 345 -36.46 -16.34 -3.16
N GLY A 346 -35.93 -17.56 -3.02
CA GLY A 346 -36.69 -18.76 -2.65
C GLY A 346 -36.44 -19.09 -1.15
N VAL A 347 -36.08 -20.33 -0.88
CA VAL A 347 -35.56 -20.73 0.43
C VAL A 347 -34.23 -20.01 0.70
N GLU A 348 -33.41 -19.87 -0.33
CA GLU A 348 -32.16 -19.10 -0.40
C GLU A 348 -32.17 -18.21 -1.65
N TRP A 349 -31.25 -17.25 -1.74
CA TRP A 349 -31.06 -16.45 -2.93
C TRP A 349 -30.50 -17.30 -4.08
N GLN A 350 -31.25 -17.42 -5.16
CA GLN A 350 -30.84 -18.14 -6.36
C GLN A 350 -30.46 -17.16 -7.47
N THR A 351 -29.31 -17.37 -8.10
CA THR A 351 -28.87 -16.58 -9.24
C THR A 351 -29.54 -17.12 -10.51
N ILE A 352 -30.39 -16.31 -11.15
CA ILE A 352 -31.06 -16.59 -12.42
C ILE A 352 -30.37 -15.97 -13.63
N GLY A 353 -29.47 -15.00 -13.39
CA GLY A 353 -28.66 -14.39 -14.44
C GLY A 353 -27.45 -13.65 -13.86
N LYS A 354 -26.41 -13.50 -14.67
CA LYS A 354 -25.22 -12.71 -14.37
C LYS A 354 -24.79 -11.93 -15.59
N TYR A 355 -24.33 -10.68 -15.37
CA TYR A 355 -23.98 -9.76 -16.45
C TYR A 355 -22.73 -8.97 -16.06
N VAL A 356 -21.77 -8.85 -16.96
CA VAL A 356 -20.69 -7.87 -16.82
C VAL A 356 -21.30 -6.51 -17.11
N ARG A 357 -21.33 -5.61 -16.14
CA ARG A 357 -21.91 -4.27 -16.23
C ARG A 357 -20.88 -3.18 -16.21
N SER A 358 -19.77 -3.36 -15.50
CA SER A 358 -18.69 -2.41 -15.45
C SER A 358 -17.37 -3.06 -15.90
N ASN A 359 -16.55 -2.26 -16.57
CA ASN A 359 -15.23 -2.63 -17.00
C ASN A 359 -14.29 -1.45 -16.73
N TYR A 360 -13.18 -1.71 -16.08
CA TYR A 360 -12.13 -0.74 -15.77
C TYR A 360 -10.84 -1.21 -16.41
N ASP A 361 -10.20 -0.33 -17.16
CA ASP A 361 -8.95 -0.60 -17.85
C ASP A 361 -7.90 0.41 -17.39
N LEU A 362 -6.79 -0.07 -16.86
CA LEU A 362 -5.70 0.75 -16.33
C LEU A 362 -4.35 0.33 -16.92
N TRP A 363 -3.69 1.28 -17.55
CA TRP A 363 -2.28 1.21 -17.92
C TRP A 363 -1.44 2.08 -17.00
N HIS A 364 -0.35 1.53 -16.52
CA HIS A 364 0.67 2.24 -15.76
C HIS A 364 2.05 1.88 -16.28
N VAL A 365 2.88 2.89 -16.52
CA VAL A 365 4.30 2.72 -16.89
C VAL A 365 5.11 3.74 -16.13
N SER A 366 6.25 3.35 -15.57
CA SER A 366 7.18 4.29 -14.95
C SER A 366 8.63 3.94 -15.22
N LEU A 367 9.46 5.00 -15.28
CA LEU A 367 10.91 4.92 -15.43
C LEU A 367 11.55 5.81 -14.36
N GLY A 368 12.48 5.24 -13.61
CA GLY A 368 13.23 5.93 -12.56
C GLY A 368 14.73 5.75 -12.72
N TYR A 369 15.48 6.75 -12.30
CA TYR A 369 16.92 6.72 -12.18
C TYR A 369 17.34 7.25 -10.83
N ASP A 370 18.14 6.48 -10.09
CA ASP A 370 18.72 6.82 -8.79
C ASP A 370 20.23 6.85 -8.89
N PHE A 371 20.83 7.89 -8.36
CA PHE A 371 22.26 8.06 -8.24
C PHE A 371 22.65 8.25 -6.78
N PHE A 372 23.63 7.47 -6.31
CA PHE A 372 24.21 7.58 -4.98
C PHE A 372 25.72 7.81 -5.09
N ARG A 373 26.21 8.83 -4.42
CA ARG A 373 27.63 8.98 -4.13
C ARG A 373 27.89 8.45 -2.72
N LYS A 374 28.55 7.31 -2.66
CA LYS A 374 28.86 6.62 -1.40
C LYS A 374 29.69 7.50 -0.47
N GLY A 375 29.63 7.23 0.82
CA GLY A 375 30.35 7.95 1.87
C GLY A 375 30.41 7.17 3.17
N GLU A 376 31.09 7.69 4.16
CA GLU A 376 31.35 7.00 5.44
C GLU A 376 30.08 6.62 6.20
N ALA A 377 29.04 7.45 6.16
CA ALA A 377 27.75 7.19 6.80
C ALA A 377 26.70 6.59 5.84
N GLY A 378 27.13 5.86 4.80
CA GLY A 378 26.31 5.27 3.75
C GLY A 378 26.51 6.00 2.42
N TYR A 379 25.89 7.14 2.21
CA TYR A 379 26.12 8.00 1.04
C TYR A 379 26.24 9.48 1.44
N ASN A 380 26.96 10.25 0.63
CA ASN A 380 27.09 11.70 0.78
C ASN A 380 26.00 12.44 -0.01
N TRP A 381 25.65 11.93 -1.20
CA TRP A 381 24.60 12.45 -2.06
C TRP A 381 23.76 11.32 -2.63
N MET A 382 22.49 11.58 -2.71
CA MET A 382 21.55 10.80 -3.49
C MET A 382 20.72 11.77 -4.31
N ALA A 383 20.53 11.48 -5.58
CA ALA A 383 19.64 12.22 -6.46
C ALA A 383 18.89 11.25 -7.37
N GLY A 384 17.65 11.55 -7.68
CA GLY A 384 16.87 10.71 -8.56
C GLY A 384 15.82 11.48 -9.33
N VAL A 385 15.39 10.86 -10.42
CA VAL A 385 14.29 11.31 -11.27
C VAL A 385 13.38 10.13 -11.55
N LYS A 386 12.06 10.36 -11.51
CA LYS A 386 11.06 9.39 -11.90
C LYS A 386 10.04 10.05 -12.82
N ALA A 387 9.65 9.35 -13.88
CA ALA A 387 8.54 9.72 -14.74
C ALA A 387 7.55 8.57 -14.78
N SER A 388 6.24 8.86 -14.75
CA SER A 388 5.18 7.87 -14.89
C SER A 388 4.07 8.35 -15.82
N TYR A 389 3.42 7.39 -16.45
CA TYR A 389 2.22 7.56 -17.26
C TYR A 389 1.13 6.64 -16.75
N ASP A 390 -0.07 7.21 -16.55
CA ASP A 390 -1.26 6.50 -16.13
C ASP A 390 -2.40 6.79 -17.12
N GLU A 391 -3.08 5.74 -17.59
CA GLU A 391 -4.26 5.84 -18.44
C GLU A 391 -5.37 4.98 -17.89
N HIS A 392 -6.53 5.59 -17.66
CA HIS A 392 -7.75 4.96 -17.17
C HIS A 392 -8.85 5.07 -18.23
N ASN A 393 -9.53 3.94 -18.49
CA ASN A 393 -10.70 3.86 -19.36
C ASN A 393 -11.75 2.98 -18.70
N ASP A 394 -12.70 3.61 -18.05
CA ASP A 394 -13.71 2.94 -17.23
C ASP A 394 -15.08 3.08 -17.90
N LYS A 395 -15.88 2.01 -17.88
CA LYS A 395 -17.22 1.96 -18.49
C LYS A 395 -18.21 1.26 -17.59
N TYR A 396 -19.43 1.75 -17.57
CA TYR A 396 -20.62 1.07 -17.07
C TYR A 396 -21.64 0.97 -18.21
N LEU A 397 -22.14 -0.24 -18.48
CA LEU A 397 -22.80 -0.51 -19.75
C LEU A 397 -24.28 -0.09 -19.81
N LEU A 398 -25.00 -0.13 -18.68
CA LEU A 398 -26.45 0.16 -18.69
C LEU A 398 -26.95 0.63 -17.33
N PRO A 399 -27.32 1.92 -17.16
CA PRO A 399 -27.22 2.98 -18.18
C PRO A 399 -25.77 3.34 -18.49
N GLU A 400 -25.48 3.70 -19.75
CA GLU A 400 -24.11 3.92 -20.19
C GLU A 400 -23.48 5.09 -19.46
N SER A 401 -22.38 4.82 -18.76
CA SER A 401 -21.54 5.82 -18.12
C SER A 401 -20.08 5.51 -18.43
N SER A 402 -19.26 6.54 -18.57
CA SER A 402 -17.84 6.35 -18.89
C SER A 402 -16.98 7.39 -18.19
N MET A 403 -15.77 6.98 -17.80
CA MET A 403 -14.73 7.85 -17.28
C MET A 403 -13.41 7.49 -17.93
N SER A 404 -12.76 8.46 -18.54
CA SER A 404 -11.40 8.27 -19.05
C SER A 404 -10.53 9.45 -18.66
N TYR A 405 -9.26 9.18 -18.36
CA TYR A 405 -8.27 10.23 -18.12
C TYR A 405 -6.86 9.69 -18.31
N LYS A 406 -5.92 10.61 -18.63
CA LYS A 406 -4.51 10.32 -18.86
C LYS A 406 -3.65 11.30 -18.10
N ASN A 407 -2.70 10.79 -17.33
CA ASN A 407 -1.79 11.60 -16.54
C ASN A 407 -0.34 11.26 -16.81
N VAL A 408 0.51 12.28 -16.85
CA VAL A 408 1.97 12.12 -16.79
C VAL A 408 2.46 12.78 -15.51
N THR A 409 3.28 12.09 -14.76
CA THR A 409 3.91 12.62 -13.54
C THR A 409 5.42 12.60 -13.68
N GLY A 410 6.06 13.72 -13.42
CA GLY A 410 7.51 13.83 -13.27
C GLY A 410 7.86 14.14 -11.83
N GLU A 411 8.86 13.46 -11.29
CA GLU A 411 9.35 13.62 -9.92
C GLU A 411 10.86 13.79 -9.92
N LEU A 412 11.36 14.73 -9.13
CA LEU A 412 12.77 14.96 -8.85
C LEU A 412 12.97 14.91 -7.33
N TYR A 413 14.02 14.24 -6.90
CA TYR A 413 14.37 14.19 -5.49
C TYR A 413 15.88 14.18 -5.29
N ALA A 414 16.30 14.76 -4.18
CA ALA A 414 17.71 14.82 -3.80
C ALA A 414 17.85 14.74 -2.28
N LYS A 415 18.90 14.07 -1.85
CA LYS A 415 19.29 13.95 -0.44
C LYS A 415 20.76 14.29 -0.28
N LYS A 416 21.09 15.02 0.78
CA LYS A 416 22.45 15.33 1.16
C LYS A 416 22.67 14.88 2.60
N ASN A 417 23.66 14.05 2.80
CA ASN A 417 24.11 13.63 4.11
C ASN A 417 25.38 14.41 4.50
N PHE A 418 25.32 15.10 5.61
CA PHE A 418 26.45 15.81 6.24
C PHE A 418 26.89 15.01 7.46
N LEU A 419 28.16 14.68 7.54
CA LEU A 419 28.77 14.13 8.74
C LEU A 419 29.48 15.25 9.50
N ILE A 420 29.02 15.58 10.71
CA ILE A 420 29.55 16.62 11.57
C ILE A 420 30.09 15.94 12.83
N GLY A 421 31.40 15.68 12.87
CA GLY A 421 31.95 14.71 13.81
C GLY A 421 31.31 13.35 13.54
N ASP A 422 30.72 12.76 14.57
CA ASP A 422 30.02 11.48 14.49
C ASP A 422 28.49 11.63 14.26
N VAL A 423 28.00 12.86 14.11
CA VAL A 423 26.56 13.10 13.90
C VAL A 423 26.25 13.19 12.40
N SER A 424 25.33 12.35 11.92
CA SER A 424 24.84 12.39 10.54
C SER A 424 23.60 13.29 10.45
N VAL A 425 23.62 14.27 9.54
CA VAL A 425 22.47 15.14 9.24
C VAL A 425 22.08 14.93 7.78
N LEU A 426 20.98 14.23 7.57
CA LEU A 426 20.44 13.91 6.25
C LEU A 426 19.28 14.83 5.91
N GLY A 427 19.53 15.78 5.01
CA GLY A 427 18.49 16.61 4.40
C GLY A 427 17.97 15.98 3.11
N ALA A 428 16.65 16.02 2.89
CA ALA A 428 16.03 15.56 1.68
C ALA A 428 15.00 16.54 1.15
N LEU A 429 14.92 16.66 -0.17
CA LEU A 429 13.94 17.46 -0.91
C LEU A 429 13.35 16.60 -2.00
N HIS A 430 12.06 16.73 -2.26
CA HIS A 430 11.44 16.21 -3.46
C HIS A 430 10.40 17.19 -4.02
N GLY A 431 10.17 17.07 -5.32
CA GLY A 431 9.13 17.79 -6.02
C GLY A 431 8.58 16.93 -7.14
N ALA A 432 7.25 16.87 -7.26
CA ALA A 432 6.58 16.17 -8.35
C ALA A 432 5.52 17.06 -8.99
N TYR A 433 5.38 16.94 -10.28
CA TYR A 433 4.34 17.60 -11.05
C TYR A 433 3.59 16.56 -11.88
N ARG A 434 2.27 16.48 -11.64
CA ARG A 434 1.33 15.69 -12.44
C ARG A 434 0.64 16.60 -13.43
N LYS A 435 0.80 16.30 -14.72
CA LYS A 435 0.08 16.92 -15.83
C LYS A 435 -1.05 16.01 -16.27
N ASN A 436 -2.28 16.51 -16.26
CA ASN A 436 -3.37 15.84 -16.95
C ASN A 436 -3.28 16.16 -18.45
N LEU A 437 -3.36 15.11 -19.28
CA LEU A 437 -3.31 15.23 -20.74
C LEU A 437 -4.70 15.25 -21.35
N ASP A 438 -5.64 14.51 -20.74
CA ASP A 438 -7.02 14.37 -21.21
C ASP A 438 -7.89 13.82 -20.09
N GLY A 439 -9.20 14.14 -20.11
CA GLY A 439 -10.15 13.61 -19.14
C GLY A 439 -11.58 13.89 -19.54
N ILE A 440 -12.41 12.86 -19.54
CA ILE A 440 -13.86 12.95 -19.81
C ILE A 440 -14.60 12.05 -18.82
N TYR A 441 -15.63 12.57 -18.19
CA TYR A 441 -16.59 11.80 -17.41
C TYR A 441 -18.01 12.06 -17.91
N SER A 442 -18.73 11.01 -18.23
CA SER A 442 -20.13 11.04 -18.68
C SER A 442 -20.95 10.09 -17.83
N TYR A 443 -21.93 10.61 -17.12
CA TYR A 443 -22.89 9.83 -16.35
C TYR A 443 -24.20 9.72 -17.10
N GLY A 444 -24.66 8.50 -17.39
CA GLY A 444 -25.91 8.22 -18.09
C GLY A 444 -27.04 7.71 -17.19
N GLY A 445 -26.85 7.70 -15.88
CA GLY A 445 -27.84 7.23 -14.92
C GLY A 445 -29.02 8.19 -14.72
N PRO A 446 -30.06 7.75 -13.99
CA PRO A 446 -31.33 8.49 -13.88
C PRO A 446 -31.27 9.73 -12.97
N ASP A 447 -30.29 9.81 -12.05
CA ASP A 447 -30.23 10.90 -11.07
C ASP A 447 -28.88 11.64 -11.10
N PRO A 448 -28.66 12.52 -12.10
CA PRO A 448 -27.40 13.28 -12.20
C PRO A 448 -27.25 14.37 -11.13
N GLN A 449 -28.31 14.67 -10.37
CA GLN A 449 -28.28 15.66 -9.28
C GLN A 449 -28.08 15.00 -7.90
N SER A 450 -27.94 13.69 -7.84
CA SER A 450 -27.69 13.00 -6.57
C SER A 450 -26.37 13.45 -5.92
N VAL A 451 -26.32 13.36 -4.61
CA VAL A 451 -25.11 13.67 -3.83
C VAL A 451 -23.92 12.77 -4.22
N ILE A 452 -24.20 11.55 -4.68
CA ILE A 452 -23.19 10.62 -5.19
C ILE A 452 -22.53 11.15 -6.46
N ILE A 453 -23.29 11.77 -7.37
CA ILE A 453 -22.74 12.34 -8.59
C ILE A 453 -22.08 13.68 -8.31
N THR A 454 -22.82 14.62 -7.69
CA THR A 454 -22.38 16.01 -7.55
C THR A 454 -21.24 16.19 -6.54
N GLU A 455 -21.28 15.45 -5.41
CA GLU A 455 -20.32 15.64 -4.31
C GLU A 455 -19.23 14.56 -4.28
N PHE A 456 -19.44 13.40 -4.92
CA PHE A 456 -18.45 12.34 -4.93
C PHE A 456 -17.82 12.18 -6.32
N TYR A 457 -18.52 11.63 -7.32
CA TYR A 457 -17.89 11.28 -8.60
C TYR A 457 -17.37 12.49 -9.37
N ASN A 458 -18.11 13.59 -9.47
CA ASN A 458 -17.64 14.79 -10.15
C ASN A 458 -16.41 15.39 -9.46
N LYS A 459 -16.43 15.54 -8.14
CA LYS A 459 -15.29 16.09 -7.39
C LYS A 459 -14.06 15.17 -7.42
N ASP A 460 -14.27 13.85 -7.38
CA ASP A 460 -13.17 12.90 -7.50
C ASP A 460 -12.54 12.92 -8.90
N PHE A 461 -13.38 13.05 -9.94
CA PHE A 461 -12.94 13.23 -11.31
C PHE A 461 -12.18 14.53 -11.51
N ASP A 462 -12.69 15.65 -10.99
CA ASP A 462 -12.00 16.94 -11.02
C ASP A 462 -10.60 16.85 -10.39
N TYR A 463 -10.47 16.12 -9.27
CA TYR A 463 -9.17 15.88 -8.65
C TYR A 463 -8.26 14.96 -9.50
N LYS A 464 -8.80 13.90 -10.10
CA LYS A 464 -8.05 12.97 -10.94
C LYS A 464 -7.50 13.63 -12.21
N THR A 465 -8.23 14.63 -12.73
CA THR A 465 -7.88 15.36 -13.95
C THR A 465 -7.23 16.73 -13.68
N ALA A 466 -7.08 17.13 -12.43
CA ALA A 466 -6.33 18.34 -12.08
C ALA A 466 -4.83 18.15 -12.28
N ASP A 467 -4.16 19.17 -12.83
CA ASP A 467 -2.71 19.28 -12.70
C ASP A 467 -2.35 19.43 -11.22
N CYS A 468 -1.38 18.70 -10.72
CA CYS A 468 -1.03 18.71 -9.31
C CYS A 468 0.46 18.98 -9.09
N LEU A 469 0.75 19.83 -8.11
CA LEU A 469 2.09 20.02 -7.56
C LEU A 469 2.18 19.28 -6.22
N ASN A 470 3.25 18.49 -6.05
CA ASN A 470 3.64 17.91 -4.76
C ASN A 470 5.06 18.37 -4.47
N ALA A 471 5.33 18.81 -3.24
CA ALA A 471 6.67 19.17 -2.79
C ALA A 471 6.84 18.77 -1.34
N GLY A 472 8.01 18.24 -1.00
CA GLY A 472 8.30 17.86 0.37
C GLY A 472 9.76 18.06 0.74
N LEU A 473 9.96 18.16 2.04
CA LEU A 473 11.29 18.25 2.64
C LEU A 473 11.35 17.39 3.89
N SER A 474 12.53 16.86 4.19
CA SER A 474 12.79 16.23 5.47
C SER A 474 14.22 16.49 5.96
N VAL A 475 14.36 16.46 7.27
CA VAL A 475 15.66 16.50 7.94
C VAL A 475 15.68 15.37 8.96
N ASN A 476 16.70 14.53 8.88
CA ASN A 476 16.97 13.45 9.81
C ASN A 476 18.33 13.70 10.47
N VAL A 477 18.37 13.68 11.78
CA VAL A 477 19.61 13.84 12.57
C VAL A 477 19.84 12.56 13.33
N ALA A 478 20.96 11.88 13.06
CA ALA A 478 21.30 10.60 13.64
C ALA A 478 22.57 10.70 14.48
N PHE A 479 22.49 10.19 15.70
CA PHE A 479 23.53 10.19 16.71
C PHE A 479 24.03 8.77 16.95
N PRO A 480 25.33 8.49 16.84
CA PRO A 480 25.87 7.19 17.22
C PRO A 480 25.73 6.99 18.73
N LEU A 481 25.31 5.79 19.13
CA LEU A 481 25.21 5.43 20.55
C LEU A 481 26.40 4.56 20.97
N THR A 482 26.42 3.30 20.51
CA THR A 482 27.49 2.35 20.80
C THR A 482 27.70 1.42 19.62
N GLY A 483 28.95 1.14 19.24
CA GLY A 483 29.25 0.26 18.12
C GLY A 483 28.64 0.74 16.81
N ARG A 484 27.64 -0.01 16.29
CA ARG A 484 26.95 0.28 15.02
C ARG A 484 25.54 0.82 15.20
N THR A 485 25.12 1.06 16.43
CA THR A 485 23.79 1.56 16.77
C THR A 485 23.76 3.08 16.67
N ALA A 486 22.77 3.61 15.99
CA ALA A 486 22.46 5.04 15.99
C ALA A 486 21.00 5.29 16.39
N MET A 487 20.77 6.35 17.14
CA MET A 487 19.45 6.93 17.37
C MET A 487 19.26 8.08 16.39
N PHE A 488 18.07 8.21 15.81
CA PHE A 488 17.76 9.34 14.94
C PHE A 488 16.44 10.01 15.30
N CYS A 489 16.35 11.29 14.93
CA CYS A 489 15.13 12.08 14.94
C CYS A 489 14.92 12.66 13.54
N GLN A 490 13.72 12.50 12.99
CA GLN A 490 13.35 13.02 11.68
C GLN A 490 12.13 13.91 11.77
N LEU A 491 12.17 15.04 11.08
CA LEU A 491 11.03 15.89 10.78
C LEU A 491 10.84 15.92 9.26
N ALA A 492 9.62 15.65 8.81
CA ALA A 492 9.28 15.71 7.39
C ALA A 492 7.98 16.45 7.18
N GLY A 493 7.85 17.10 6.03
CA GLY A 493 6.65 17.78 5.60
C GLY A 493 6.44 17.63 4.11
N ASP A 494 5.18 17.39 3.72
CA ASP A 494 4.71 17.25 2.35
C ASP A 494 3.54 18.19 2.08
N TYR A 495 3.57 18.87 0.96
CA TYR A 495 2.52 19.75 0.49
C TYR A 495 2.02 19.30 -0.88
N LEU A 496 0.72 19.11 -1.02
CA LEU A 496 0.06 18.72 -2.26
C LEU A 496 -1.00 19.76 -2.63
N LYS A 497 -0.95 20.23 -3.89
CA LYS A 497 -1.84 21.26 -4.43
C LYS A 497 -2.29 20.89 -5.85
N PRO A 498 -3.58 20.51 -6.04
CA PRO A 498 -4.20 20.55 -7.36
C PRO A 498 -4.32 22.01 -7.80
N LEU A 499 -3.85 22.33 -9.01
CA LEU A 499 -3.71 23.74 -9.43
C LEU A 499 -5.04 24.39 -9.83
N SER A 500 -5.97 23.58 -10.36
CA SER A 500 -7.30 24.05 -10.79
C SER A 500 -8.35 24.04 -9.67
N LEU A 501 -8.01 23.51 -8.47
CA LEU A 501 -8.93 23.36 -7.36
C LEU A 501 -8.44 24.17 -6.15
N GLU A 502 -9.37 24.59 -5.28
CA GLU A 502 -9.01 25.23 -4.01
C GLU A 502 -8.42 24.23 -3.00
N ALA A 503 -8.67 22.94 -3.18
CA ALA A 503 -8.15 21.85 -2.35
C ALA A 503 -6.61 21.93 -2.21
N LYS A 504 -6.13 21.62 -1.02
CA LYS A 504 -4.69 21.49 -0.69
C LYS A 504 -4.53 20.58 0.49
N ARG A 505 -3.41 19.87 0.58
CA ARG A 505 -3.09 19.00 1.70
C ARG A 505 -1.68 19.26 2.20
N LEU A 506 -1.53 19.35 3.52
CA LEU A 506 -0.25 19.37 4.21
C LEU A 506 -0.16 18.13 5.10
N LEU A 507 0.94 17.41 5.01
CA LEU A 507 1.30 16.33 5.91
C LEU A 507 2.60 16.71 6.62
N ALA A 508 2.64 16.63 7.95
CA ALA A 508 3.84 16.80 8.74
C ALA A 508 4.05 15.54 9.60
N THR A 509 5.26 15.01 9.65
CA THR A 509 5.60 13.83 10.45
C THR A 509 6.84 14.11 11.30
N PHE A 510 6.81 13.62 12.53
CA PHE A 510 7.95 13.53 13.42
C PHE A 510 8.21 12.07 13.74
N THR A 511 9.45 11.62 13.57
CA THR A 511 9.85 10.23 13.81
C THR A 511 11.09 10.20 14.70
N VAL A 512 11.08 9.31 15.68
CA VAL A 512 12.27 8.92 16.45
C VAL A 512 12.53 7.45 16.18
N GLY A 513 13.78 7.09 15.99
CA GLY A 513 14.10 5.70 15.69
C GLY A 513 15.52 5.32 16.06
N PHE A 514 15.78 4.04 15.89
CA PHE A 514 17.07 3.41 16.12
C PHE A 514 17.42 2.55 14.91
N THR A 515 18.69 2.56 14.54
CA THR A 515 19.28 1.68 13.53
C THR A 515 20.45 0.91 14.14
N PHE A 516 20.61 -0.36 13.75
CA PHE A 516 21.61 -1.26 14.33
C PHE A 516 22.42 -1.95 13.24
#